data_50d88216938614e534d338dbf1d3172e
#
_entry.id   50d88216938614e534d338dbf1d3172e
#
_cell.length_a   1.000
_cell.length_b   1.000
_cell.length_c   1.000
_cell.angle_alpha   90.00
_cell.angle_beta   90.00
_cell.angle_gamma   90.00
#
_symmetry.space_group_name_H-M   'P 1'
#
loop_
_entity.id
_entity.type
_entity.pdbx_description
1 polymer ?
#
loop_
_entity_poly.entity_id
_entity_poly.type
_entity_poly.pdbx_seq_one_letter_code
_entity_poly.pdbx_strand_id
1 'polypeptide(L)'
;WIASTDFRGEMAFSKDIFNRAIDGFRRIRNTMRFMVSNLYDYDKKFDTDNLLFIDKVILHKTNYLQQEIRENYKNYNFHQVISKILNFCVNDLGGMYLDVIKDRLYTMKSDSLGRRSAQYCISEILHTLSKLISPILPFTAYEFNENLYPKKGEDIFCKEFNDIESFASSEDIKAFEALSELRGRVYLSLIHI
;
A
#
# COMPACT_ATOMS: atom_id res chain seq x y z
N TRP A 1 7.84 -16.22 -7.14
CA TRP A 1 8.57 -16.30 -8.40
C TRP A 1 7.63 -16.61 -9.56
N ILE A 2 6.84 -17.66 -9.52
CA ILE A 2 5.90 -18.04 -10.61
C ILE A 2 5.02 -16.84 -11.01
N ALA A 3 4.34 -16.23 -10.06
CA ALA A 3 3.48 -15.07 -10.32
C ALA A 3 4.23 -13.81 -10.76
N SER A 4 5.52 -13.70 -10.53
CA SER A 4 6.34 -12.57 -10.97
C SER A 4 6.95 -12.75 -12.36
N THR A 5 6.70 -13.88 -13.03
CA THR A 5 7.19 -14.20 -14.36
C THR A 5 6.03 -14.23 -15.35
N ASP A 6 6.23 -13.75 -16.57
CA ASP A 6 5.22 -13.91 -17.62
C ASP A 6 5.21 -15.36 -18.13
N PHE A 7 4.17 -16.10 -17.76
CA PHE A 7 4.01 -17.51 -18.11
C PHE A 7 3.75 -17.78 -19.60
N ARG A 8 3.49 -16.75 -20.39
CA ARG A 8 3.27 -16.85 -21.84
C ARG A 8 4.57 -16.95 -22.64
N GLY A 9 5.68 -16.64 -22.00
CA GLY A 9 7.02 -16.74 -22.58
C GLY A 9 7.86 -17.82 -21.92
N GLU A 10 9.14 -17.87 -22.27
CA GLU A 10 10.11 -18.74 -21.59
C GLU A 10 10.34 -18.29 -20.15
N MET A 11 10.16 -19.20 -19.21
CA MET A 11 10.37 -18.93 -17.79
C MET A 11 11.81 -19.28 -17.39
N ALA A 12 12.66 -18.26 -17.30
CA ALA A 12 14.02 -18.42 -16.81
C ALA A 12 14.01 -18.63 -15.28
N PHE A 13 14.81 -19.58 -14.82
CA PHE A 13 15.07 -19.83 -13.41
C PHE A 13 16.56 -19.72 -13.10
N SER A 14 16.91 -18.91 -12.12
CA SER A 14 18.24 -18.88 -11.52
C SER A 14 18.11 -18.52 -10.03
N LYS A 15 19.17 -18.81 -9.26
CA LYS A 15 19.22 -18.43 -7.85
C LYS A 15 19.03 -16.92 -7.65
N ASP A 16 19.57 -16.12 -8.54
CA ASP A 16 19.48 -14.65 -8.47
C ASP A 16 18.06 -14.14 -8.76
N ILE A 17 17.38 -14.73 -9.75
CA ILE A 17 15.97 -14.42 -10.05
C ILE A 17 15.10 -14.78 -8.85
N PHE A 18 15.33 -15.94 -8.24
CA PHE A 18 14.59 -16.39 -7.08
C PHE A 18 14.83 -15.49 -5.85
N ASN A 19 16.08 -15.12 -5.60
CA ASN A 19 16.43 -14.19 -4.52
C ASN A 19 15.76 -12.82 -4.71
N ARG A 20 15.69 -12.29 -5.92
CA ARG A 20 14.96 -11.04 -6.21
C ARG A 20 13.48 -11.15 -5.90
N ALA A 21 12.85 -12.28 -6.20
CA ALA A 21 11.44 -12.52 -5.86
C ALA A 21 11.25 -12.58 -4.33
N ILE A 22 12.16 -13.22 -3.60
CA ILE A 22 12.15 -13.26 -2.13
C ILE A 22 12.29 -11.84 -1.55
N ASP A 23 13.19 -11.03 -2.07
CA ASP A 23 13.40 -9.66 -1.60
C ASP A 23 12.18 -8.78 -1.90
N GLY A 24 11.55 -8.94 -3.05
CA GLY A 24 10.28 -8.29 -3.38
C GLY A 24 9.17 -8.65 -2.37
N PHE A 25 9.01 -9.94 -2.08
CA PHE A 25 8.08 -10.44 -1.08
C PHE A 25 8.35 -9.84 0.32
N ARG A 26 9.62 -9.83 0.76
CA ARG A 26 10.03 -9.26 2.06
C ARG A 26 9.67 -7.77 2.16
N ARG A 27 9.85 -7.00 1.09
CA ARG A 27 9.51 -5.58 1.04
C ARG A 27 8.01 -5.36 1.21
N ILE A 28 7.17 -6.07 0.45
CA ILE A 28 5.70 -6.02 0.59
C ILE A 28 5.30 -6.36 2.03
N ARG A 29 5.77 -7.50 2.56
CA ARG A 29 5.45 -7.95 3.90
C ARG A 29 5.89 -6.96 5.00
N ASN A 30 7.08 -6.39 4.89
CA ASN A 30 7.58 -5.41 5.86
C ASN A 30 6.77 -4.12 5.84
N THR A 31 6.35 -3.64 4.66
CA THR A 31 5.46 -2.49 4.54
C THR A 31 4.12 -2.75 5.22
N MET A 32 3.52 -3.91 4.99
CA MET A 32 2.26 -4.29 5.64
C MET A 32 2.41 -4.44 7.16
N ARG A 33 3.51 -5.04 7.64
CA ARG A 33 3.82 -5.14 9.08
C ARG A 33 3.97 -3.78 9.75
N PHE A 34 4.63 -2.83 9.10
CA PHE A 34 4.73 -1.47 9.61
C PHE A 34 3.33 -0.87 9.84
N MET A 35 2.42 -1.02 8.87
CA MET A 35 1.06 -0.51 8.99
C MET A 35 0.29 -1.18 10.13
N VAL A 36 0.31 -2.51 10.23
CA VAL A 36 -0.32 -3.24 11.34
C VAL A 36 0.18 -2.78 12.70
N SER A 37 1.51 -2.65 12.84
CA SER A 37 2.12 -2.26 14.12
C SER A 37 1.68 -0.88 14.61
N ASN A 38 1.22 -0.01 13.71
CA ASN A 38 0.77 1.34 14.03
C ASN A 38 -0.77 1.46 14.19
N LEU A 39 -1.49 0.34 14.14
CA LEU A 39 -2.94 0.30 14.32
C LEU A 39 -3.39 -0.26 15.69
N TYR A 40 -2.47 -0.53 16.61
CA TYR A 40 -2.75 -1.20 17.89
C TYR A 40 -3.76 -0.45 18.78
N ASP A 41 -3.81 0.88 18.69
CA ASP A 41 -4.69 1.77 19.45
C ASP A 41 -5.78 2.44 18.58
N TYR A 42 -5.97 1.95 17.35
CA TYR A 42 -6.96 2.51 16.43
C TYR A 42 -8.33 1.87 16.66
N ASP A 43 -9.29 2.68 17.08
CA ASP A 43 -10.68 2.27 17.39
C ASP A 43 -11.61 2.16 16.17
N LYS A 44 -11.08 2.39 14.96
CA LYS A 44 -11.82 2.40 13.68
C LYS A 44 -12.95 3.43 13.57
N LYS A 45 -12.88 4.47 14.41
CA LYS A 45 -13.80 5.61 14.38
C LYS A 45 -13.04 6.82 13.89
N PHE A 46 -13.30 7.23 12.67
CA PHE A 46 -12.71 8.44 12.08
C PHE A 46 -13.73 9.08 11.14
N ASP A 47 -13.89 10.39 11.25
CA ASP A 47 -14.71 11.17 10.34
C ASP A 47 -13.85 11.55 9.11
N THR A 48 -14.22 11.01 7.95
CA THR A 48 -13.49 11.15 6.70
C THR A 48 -13.43 12.57 6.15
N ASP A 49 -14.34 13.44 6.58
CA ASP A 49 -14.30 14.87 6.22
C ASP A 49 -13.05 15.56 6.76
N ASN A 50 -12.47 15.00 7.83
CA ASN A 50 -11.26 15.50 8.48
C ASN A 50 -9.96 14.88 7.94
N LEU A 51 -9.98 14.17 6.82
CA LEU A 51 -8.78 13.63 6.20
C LEU A 51 -7.78 14.73 5.80
N LEU A 52 -6.52 14.53 6.14
CA LEU A 52 -5.47 15.45 5.75
C LEU A 52 -5.07 15.26 4.28
N PHE A 53 -4.54 16.32 3.67
CA PHE A 53 -4.18 16.38 2.26
C PHE A 53 -3.42 15.14 1.76
N ILE A 54 -2.30 14.78 2.42
CA ILE A 54 -1.47 13.66 1.99
C ILE A 54 -2.21 12.31 2.12
N ASP A 55 -3.10 12.18 3.12
CA ASP A 55 -3.90 10.99 3.35
C ASP A 55 -4.95 10.81 2.25
N LYS A 56 -5.59 11.90 1.81
CA LYS A 56 -6.51 11.89 0.66
C LYS A 56 -5.83 11.42 -0.61
N VAL A 57 -4.64 11.95 -0.87
CA VAL A 57 -3.88 11.62 -2.09
C VAL A 57 -3.44 10.15 -2.10
N ILE A 58 -2.94 9.62 -0.99
CA ILE A 58 -2.48 8.22 -0.99
C ILE A 58 -3.66 7.24 -1.08
N LEU A 59 -4.83 7.56 -0.52
CA LEU A 59 -6.05 6.78 -0.72
C LEU A 59 -6.50 6.79 -2.19
N HIS A 60 -6.43 7.94 -2.86
CA HIS A 60 -6.68 8.04 -4.29
C HIS A 60 -5.73 7.15 -5.11
N LYS A 61 -4.42 7.21 -4.82
CA LYS A 61 -3.42 6.33 -5.45
C LYS A 61 -3.69 4.85 -5.18
N THR A 62 -4.15 4.51 -3.98
CA THR A 62 -4.51 3.14 -3.62
C THR A 62 -5.71 2.65 -4.43
N ASN A 63 -6.72 3.50 -4.62
CA ASN A 63 -7.87 3.18 -5.45
C ASN A 63 -7.47 2.98 -6.93
N TYR A 64 -6.63 3.84 -7.47
CA TYR A 64 -6.09 3.71 -8.81
C TYR A 64 -5.31 2.40 -8.99
N LEU A 65 -4.41 2.08 -8.03
CA LEU A 65 -3.69 0.80 -8.01
C LEU A 65 -4.65 -0.39 -8.03
N GLN A 66 -5.71 -0.34 -7.21
CA GLN A 66 -6.71 -1.41 -7.16
C GLN A 66 -7.39 -1.63 -8.51
N GLN A 67 -7.78 -0.56 -9.20
CA GLN A 67 -8.39 -0.65 -10.53
C GLN A 67 -7.44 -1.29 -11.54
N GLU A 68 -6.18 -0.84 -11.58
CA GLU A 68 -5.16 -1.42 -12.46
C GLU A 68 -4.91 -2.90 -12.17
N ILE A 69 -4.87 -3.30 -10.90
CA ILE A 69 -4.64 -4.70 -10.50
C ILE A 69 -5.82 -5.57 -10.87
N ARG A 70 -7.06 -5.10 -10.68
CA ARG A 70 -8.26 -5.84 -11.11
C ARG A 70 -8.23 -6.11 -12.60
N GLU A 71 -7.84 -5.12 -13.41
CA GLU A 71 -7.71 -5.31 -14.85
C GLU A 71 -6.58 -6.29 -15.21
N ASN A 72 -5.45 -6.22 -14.52
CA ASN A 72 -4.37 -7.19 -14.72
C ASN A 72 -4.76 -8.62 -14.32
N TYR A 73 -5.56 -8.80 -13.27
CA TYR A 73 -6.10 -10.12 -12.91
C TYR A 73 -7.05 -10.67 -13.98
N LYS A 74 -7.96 -9.85 -14.52
CA LYS A 74 -8.87 -10.25 -15.62
C LYS A 74 -8.09 -10.73 -16.84
N ASN A 75 -6.95 -10.09 -17.14
CA ASN A 75 -6.12 -10.38 -18.29
C ASN A 75 -5.01 -11.43 -17.98
N TYR A 76 -5.03 -12.04 -16.80
CA TYR A 76 -4.00 -13.02 -16.35
C TYR A 76 -2.56 -12.46 -16.38
N ASN A 77 -2.38 -11.15 -16.21
CA ASN A 77 -1.08 -10.49 -16.15
C ASN A 77 -0.50 -10.49 -14.72
N PHE A 78 -0.30 -11.65 -14.12
CA PHE A 78 0.10 -11.78 -12.72
C PHE A 78 1.46 -11.10 -12.41
N HIS A 79 2.39 -11.12 -13.35
CA HIS A 79 3.68 -10.45 -13.20
C HIS A 79 3.52 -8.93 -13.07
N GLN A 80 2.56 -8.33 -13.77
CA GLN A 80 2.22 -6.92 -13.62
C GLN A 80 1.58 -6.62 -12.26
N VAL A 81 0.74 -7.52 -11.74
CA VAL A 81 0.15 -7.39 -10.40
C VAL A 81 1.25 -7.29 -9.36
N ILE A 82 2.19 -8.25 -9.34
CA ILE A 82 3.30 -8.24 -8.36
C ILE A 82 4.18 -7.00 -8.52
N SER A 83 4.53 -6.64 -9.75
CA SER A 83 5.36 -5.47 -10.03
C SER A 83 4.71 -4.17 -9.52
N LYS A 84 3.42 -3.95 -9.80
CA LYS A 84 2.69 -2.76 -9.37
C LYS A 84 2.54 -2.69 -7.84
N ILE A 85 2.20 -3.80 -7.18
CA ILE A 85 2.11 -3.86 -5.71
C ILE A 85 3.48 -3.56 -5.09
N LEU A 86 4.55 -4.15 -5.60
CA LEU A 86 5.90 -3.93 -5.10
C LEU A 86 6.32 -2.46 -5.28
N ASN A 87 6.08 -1.90 -6.45
CA ASN A 87 6.37 -0.49 -6.74
C ASN A 87 5.62 0.45 -5.78
N PHE A 88 4.34 0.22 -5.57
CA PHE A 88 3.52 1.00 -4.64
C PHE A 88 4.04 0.89 -3.20
N CYS A 89 4.36 -0.32 -2.74
CA CYS A 89 4.90 -0.53 -1.40
C CYS A 89 6.26 0.14 -1.18
N VAL A 90 7.12 0.15 -2.21
CA VAL A 90 8.49 0.68 -2.11
C VAL A 90 8.51 2.19 -2.30
N ASN A 91 7.89 2.69 -3.36
CA ASN A 91 8.03 4.09 -3.78
C ASN A 91 6.95 4.98 -3.17
N ASP A 92 5.67 4.63 -3.34
CA ASP A 92 4.57 5.47 -2.85
C ASP A 92 4.41 5.38 -1.33
N LEU A 93 4.42 4.17 -0.78
CA LEU A 93 4.31 3.99 0.67
C LEU A 93 5.65 4.21 1.37
N GLY A 94 6.63 3.33 1.15
CA GLY A 94 7.89 3.33 1.90
C GLY A 94 8.76 4.55 1.62
N GLY A 95 8.87 4.94 0.35
CA GLY A 95 9.71 6.05 -0.08
C GLY A 95 9.13 7.44 0.22
N MET A 96 7.83 7.54 0.51
CA MET A 96 7.19 8.83 0.73
C MET A 96 6.17 8.83 1.87
N TYR A 97 5.03 8.16 1.71
CA TYR A 97 3.91 8.33 2.61
C TYR A 97 4.22 7.90 4.06
N LEU A 98 4.69 6.68 4.25
CA LEU A 98 4.98 6.14 5.58
C LEU A 98 6.09 6.92 6.28
N ASP A 99 7.06 7.45 5.53
CA ASP A 99 8.12 8.28 6.07
C ASP A 99 7.58 9.60 6.62
N VAL A 100 6.72 10.28 5.86
CA VAL A 100 6.08 11.54 6.26
C VAL A 100 5.19 11.38 7.48
N ILE A 101 4.45 10.28 7.60
CA ILE A 101 3.50 10.10 8.71
C ILE A 101 4.13 9.52 9.99
N LYS A 102 5.43 9.14 9.98
CA LYS A 102 6.11 8.59 11.19
C LYS A 102 5.98 9.52 12.40
N ASP A 103 6.23 10.82 12.22
CA ASP A 103 6.14 11.77 13.32
C ASP A 103 4.72 11.84 13.87
N ARG A 104 3.71 11.79 13.00
CA ARG A 104 2.30 11.76 13.39
C ARG A 104 1.97 10.51 14.19
N LEU A 105 2.48 9.34 13.79
CA LEU A 105 2.21 8.06 14.44
C LEU A 105 2.95 7.90 15.78
N TYR A 106 4.16 8.46 15.91
CA TYR A 106 5.01 8.21 17.08
C TYR A 106 5.01 9.34 18.11
N THR A 107 4.84 10.58 17.69
CA THR A 107 5.02 11.74 18.59
C THR A 107 3.72 12.46 18.93
N MET A 108 2.69 12.34 18.10
CA MET A 108 1.41 13.00 18.38
C MET A 108 0.58 12.23 19.41
N LYS A 109 -0.30 12.95 20.12
CA LYS A 109 -1.24 12.35 21.05
C LYS A 109 -2.12 11.32 20.34
N SER A 110 -2.53 10.27 21.07
CA SER A 110 -3.33 9.17 20.55
C SER A 110 -4.66 9.60 19.92
N ASP A 111 -5.25 10.67 20.43
CA ASP A 111 -6.54 11.23 19.99
C ASP A 111 -6.42 12.40 18.99
N SER A 112 -5.19 12.76 18.60
CA SER A 112 -4.97 13.88 17.67
C SER A 112 -5.49 13.56 16.27
N LEU A 113 -6.05 14.58 15.62
CA LEU A 113 -6.56 14.48 14.25
C LEU A 113 -5.51 13.91 13.28
N GLY A 114 -4.28 14.41 13.34
CA GLY A 114 -3.21 13.98 12.44
C GLY A 114 -2.85 12.50 12.58
N ARG A 115 -2.83 11.98 13.82
CA ARG A 115 -2.58 10.56 14.09
C ARG A 115 -3.75 9.69 13.62
N ARG A 116 -4.99 10.07 13.96
CA ARG A 116 -6.19 9.31 13.59
C ARG A 116 -6.44 9.30 12.09
N SER A 117 -6.19 10.41 11.38
CA SER A 117 -6.23 10.49 9.92
C SER A 117 -5.24 9.50 9.29
N ALA A 118 -3.99 9.48 9.76
CA ALA A 118 -2.99 8.53 9.29
C ALA A 118 -3.39 7.07 9.57
N GLN A 119 -3.91 6.77 10.76
CA GLN A 119 -4.34 5.42 11.13
C GLN A 119 -5.53 4.94 10.29
N TYR A 120 -6.52 5.79 10.05
CA TYR A 120 -7.59 5.48 9.11
C TYR A 120 -7.03 5.10 7.74
N CYS A 121 -6.15 5.95 7.21
CA CYS A 121 -5.58 5.77 5.89
C CYS A 121 -4.79 4.46 5.78
N ILE A 122 -3.86 4.18 6.71
CA ILE A 122 -3.09 2.92 6.67
C ILE A 122 -3.96 1.68 6.91
N SER A 123 -5.10 1.81 7.63
CA SER A 123 -6.06 0.72 7.79
C SER A 123 -6.74 0.37 6.47
N GLU A 124 -7.20 1.39 5.72
CA GLU A 124 -7.83 1.21 4.41
C GLU A 124 -6.85 0.65 3.36
N ILE A 125 -5.63 1.18 3.34
CA ILE A 125 -4.56 0.68 2.46
C ILE A 125 -4.23 -0.79 2.77
N LEU A 126 -4.05 -1.12 4.05
CA LEU A 126 -3.71 -2.48 4.47
C LEU A 126 -4.83 -3.47 4.12
N HIS A 127 -6.09 -3.09 4.36
CA HIS A 127 -7.24 -3.90 3.98
C HIS A 127 -7.30 -4.15 2.47
N THR A 128 -7.08 -3.11 1.68
CA THR A 128 -7.06 -3.20 0.22
C THR A 128 -5.91 -4.07 -0.27
N LEU A 129 -4.68 -3.83 0.21
CA LEU A 129 -3.52 -4.64 -0.16
C LEU A 129 -3.70 -6.11 0.23
N SER A 130 -4.29 -6.40 1.41
CA SER A 130 -4.57 -7.78 1.82
C SER A 130 -5.48 -8.49 0.81
N LYS A 131 -6.53 -7.82 0.34
CA LYS A 131 -7.40 -8.36 -0.72
C LYS A 131 -6.65 -8.54 -2.05
N LEU A 132 -5.87 -7.54 -2.46
CA LEU A 132 -5.16 -7.55 -3.74
C LEU A 132 -4.09 -8.65 -3.82
N ILE A 133 -3.41 -8.97 -2.71
CA ILE A 133 -2.41 -10.04 -2.69
C ILE A 133 -2.99 -11.43 -2.46
N SER A 134 -4.24 -11.55 -2.03
CA SER A 134 -4.84 -12.83 -1.60
C SER A 134 -4.79 -13.95 -2.65
N PRO A 135 -4.94 -13.68 -3.97
CA PRO A 135 -4.85 -14.74 -4.96
C PRO A 135 -3.42 -15.29 -5.17
N ILE A 136 -2.40 -14.52 -4.82
CA ILE A 136 -0.99 -14.87 -5.05
C ILE A 136 -0.28 -15.23 -3.75
N LEU A 137 -0.57 -14.53 -2.67
CA LEU A 137 0.05 -14.70 -1.34
C LEU A 137 -1.01 -14.97 -0.26
N PRO A 138 -1.79 -16.07 -0.35
CA PRO A 138 -2.96 -16.31 0.49
C PRO A 138 -2.64 -16.34 1.98
N PHE A 139 -1.55 -17.00 2.41
CA PHE A 139 -1.18 -17.07 3.82
C PHE A 139 -0.83 -15.69 4.40
N THR A 140 -0.14 -14.87 3.61
CA THR A 140 0.21 -13.49 4.02
C THR A 140 -1.05 -12.63 4.10
N ALA A 141 -1.93 -12.72 3.13
CA ALA A 141 -3.20 -11.99 3.12
C ALA A 141 -4.06 -12.35 4.33
N TYR A 142 -4.18 -13.65 4.63
CA TYR A 142 -4.90 -14.14 5.80
C TYR A 142 -4.31 -13.61 7.11
N GLU A 143 -2.99 -13.70 7.29
CA GLU A 143 -2.29 -13.19 8.48
C GLU A 143 -2.61 -11.71 8.74
N PHE A 144 -2.55 -10.87 7.72
CA PHE A 144 -2.83 -9.44 7.88
C PHE A 144 -4.31 -9.13 8.07
N ASN A 145 -5.21 -9.88 7.43
CA ASN A 145 -6.65 -9.74 7.67
C ASN A 145 -7.02 -10.09 9.11
N GLU A 146 -6.48 -11.16 9.69
CA GLU A 146 -6.71 -11.54 11.08
C GLU A 146 -6.19 -10.49 12.06
N ASN A 147 -5.08 -9.83 11.76
CA ASN A 147 -4.58 -8.72 12.57
C ASN A 147 -5.49 -7.47 12.50
N LEU A 148 -6.13 -7.21 11.36
CA LEU A 148 -7.08 -6.10 11.21
C LEU A 148 -8.45 -6.38 11.84
N TYR A 149 -8.91 -7.61 11.75
CA TYR A 149 -10.26 -8.03 12.13
C TYR A 149 -10.25 -9.29 12.99
N PRO A 150 -9.61 -9.27 14.17
CA PRO A 150 -9.54 -10.46 15.01
C PRO A 150 -10.95 -10.94 15.36
N LYS A 151 -11.24 -12.21 15.09
CA LYS A 151 -12.52 -12.90 15.40
C LYS A 151 -13.77 -12.39 14.66
N LYS A 152 -13.66 -11.57 13.63
CA LYS A 152 -14.78 -11.25 12.75
C LYS A 152 -14.76 -12.18 11.55
N GLY A 153 -15.42 -13.29 11.66
CA GLY A 153 -15.64 -14.46 10.83
C GLY A 153 -15.79 -14.34 9.31
N GLU A 154 -15.42 -13.26 8.66
CA GLU A 154 -15.40 -13.17 7.21
C GLU A 154 -13.99 -13.43 6.69
N ASP A 155 -13.84 -14.55 6.02
CA ASP A 155 -12.61 -14.94 5.35
C ASP A 155 -12.25 -13.90 4.28
N ILE A 156 -10.97 -13.48 4.26
CA ILE A 156 -10.46 -12.55 3.26
C ILE A 156 -10.75 -13.01 1.83
N PHE A 157 -10.79 -14.32 1.61
CA PHE A 157 -11.02 -14.93 0.31
C PHE A 157 -12.48 -14.83 -0.19
N CYS A 158 -13.42 -14.51 0.71
CA CYS A 158 -14.82 -14.26 0.38
C CYS A 158 -15.13 -12.77 0.19
N LYS A 159 -14.16 -11.88 0.38
CA LYS A 159 -14.36 -10.43 0.26
C LYS A 159 -14.21 -9.97 -1.18
N GLU A 160 -15.13 -9.16 -1.63
CA GLU A 160 -15.05 -8.49 -2.92
C GLU A 160 -14.05 -7.34 -2.93
N PHE A 161 -13.56 -6.98 -4.11
CA PHE A 161 -12.81 -5.76 -4.33
C PHE A 161 -13.77 -4.57 -4.36
N ASN A 162 -13.83 -3.83 -3.29
CA ASN A 162 -14.64 -2.60 -3.21
C ASN A 162 -13.76 -1.39 -3.52
N ASP A 163 -14.24 -0.47 -4.33
CA ASP A 163 -13.52 0.75 -4.60
C ASP A 163 -13.44 1.61 -3.32
N ILE A 164 -12.27 2.19 -3.09
CA ILE A 164 -12.08 3.17 -2.02
C ILE A 164 -12.70 4.48 -2.49
N GLU A 165 -13.45 5.13 -1.60
CA GLU A 165 -13.96 6.46 -1.89
C GLU A 165 -12.81 7.44 -2.20
N SER A 166 -12.99 8.24 -3.26
CA SER A 166 -11.98 9.22 -3.65
C SER A 166 -12.22 10.52 -2.90
N PHE A 167 -11.30 10.86 -2.01
CA PHE A 167 -11.33 12.09 -1.21
C PHE A 167 -10.45 13.20 -1.78
N ALA A 168 -9.58 12.89 -2.75
CA ALA A 168 -8.67 13.87 -3.34
C ALA A 168 -9.31 14.55 -4.53
N SER A 169 -9.21 15.89 -4.57
CA SER A 169 -9.56 16.68 -5.74
C SER A 169 -8.47 16.61 -6.83
N SER A 170 -8.81 17.03 -8.06
CA SER A 170 -7.81 17.14 -9.12
C SER A 170 -6.69 18.16 -8.80
N GLU A 171 -6.99 19.16 -7.98
CA GLU A 171 -6.01 20.14 -7.51
C GLU A 171 -5.05 19.53 -6.48
N ASP A 172 -5.58 18.69 -5.55
CA ASP A 172 -4.76 17.94 -4.61
C ASP A 172 -3.75 17.04 -5.30
N ILE A 173 -4.18 16.34 -6.35
CA ILE A 173 -3.32 15.44 -7.11
C ILE A 173 -2.19 16.22 -7.79
N LYS A 174 -2.51 17.33 -8.48
CA LYS A 174 -1.51 18.17 -9.14
C LYS A 174 -0.53 18.80 -8.13
N ALA A 175 -1.02 19.27 -7.00
CA ALA A 175 -0.18 19.82 -5.93
C ALA A 175 0.78 18.77 -5.37
N PHE A 176 0.31 17.54 -5.18
CA PHE A 176 1.15 16.43 -4.73
C PHE A 176 2.22 16.04 -5.77
N GLU A 177 1.88 16.00 -7.05
CA GLU A 177 2.84 15.72 -8.13
C GLU A 177 3.95 16.78 -8.15
N ALA A 178 3.60 18.05 -8.06
CA ALA A 178 4.58 19.15 -8.00
C ALA A 178 5.49 19.04 -6.78
N LEU A 179 4.96 18.71 -5.59
CA LEU A 179 5.73 18.47 -4.37
C LEU A 179 6.67 17.27 -4.51
N SER A 180 6.21 16.20 -5.14
CA SER A 180 7.00 14.98 -5.38
C SER A 180 8.16 15.24 -6.33
N GLU A 181 7.93 16.01 -7.39
CA GLU A 181 8.96 16.44 -8.33
C GLU A 181 10.01 17.33 -7.63
N LEU A 182 9.56 18.31 -6.87
CA LEU A 182 10.44 19.20 -6.10
C LEU A 182 11.32 18.40 -5.13
N ARG A 183 10.73 17.46 -4.39
CA ARG A 183 11.46 16.54 -3.50
C ARG A 183 12.52 15.76 -4.27
N GLY A 184 12.18 15.20 -5.42
CA GLY A 184 13.13 14.48 -6.27
C GLY A 184 14.32 15.34 -6.69
N ARG A 185 14.08 16.60 -7.09
CA ARG A 185 15.12 17.55 -7.46
C ARG A 185 16.03 17.91 -6.28
N VAL A 186 15.47 18.10 -5.10
CA VAL A 186 16.25 18.37 -3.87
C VAL A 186 17.13 17.16 -3.50
N TYR A 187 16.59 15.95 -3.55
CA TYR A 187 17.41 14.74 -3.28
C TYR A 187 18.58 14.60 -4.27
N LEU A 188 18.34 14.80 -5.56
CA LEU A 188 19.42 14.76 -6.56
C LEU A 188 20.48 15.83 -6.30
N SER A 189 20.08 17.03 -5.90
CA SER A 189 21.01 18.12 -5.53
C SER A 189 21.88 17.76 -4.32
N LEU A 190 21.32 17.06 -3.32
CA LEU A 190 22.06 16.65 -2.10
C LEU A 190 23.04 15.49 -2.34
N ILE A 191 22.80 14.65 -3.34
CA ILE A 191 23.68 13.54 -3.69
C ILE A 191 24.91 14.02 -4.50
N HIS A 192 24.81 15.18 -5.12
CA HIS A 192 25.90 15.78 -5.92
C HIS A 192 26.79 16.78 -5.14
N ILE A 193 26.59 16.92 -3.83
CA ILE A 193 27.46 17.62 -2.90
C ILE A 193 28.37 16.64 -2.17
#